data_caf11c5037f4b267cfd70f6938167639
#
_entry.id   caf11c5037f4b267cfd70f6938167639
#
_cell.length_a   1.000
_cell.length_b   1.000
_cell.length_c   1.000
_cell.angle_alpha   90.00
_cell.angle_beta   90.00
_cell.angle_gamma   90.00
#
_symmetry.space_group_name_H-M   'P 1'
#
loop_
_entity.id
_entity.type
_entity.pdbx_description
1 polymer ?
#
loop_
_entity_poly.entity_id
_entity_poly.type
_entity_poly.pdbx_seq_one_letter_code
_entity_poly.pdbx_strand_id
1 'polypeptide(L)'
;MGRMLYSVGSSLPEHRIKAFIETDDPENRIHDDEYARHYGFRSGLVPGVFISAYMSRPLVELMGREWLERGSAEVRFIRPVYEGEEIRVSGTVTSMTKDGTLLLDYQASNNQGAVCGIGTAKLPQRVPAPEPKPDDYPKGRRKLRRPISLKSLKVGENLTPITSQFTWNVHWQYCRKLIRDHNPMYERTLHPGWLVSRASRILADNYAIGAWIDVSCQAQHFHLQEEECKIETRGRVQAKYEHKGDHYIELDLAVFAPTRCLATIRYTAIFRIAPNAA
;
A
#
# COMPACT_ATOMS: atom_id res chain seq x y z
N MET A 1 28.30 -16.88 0.39
CA MET A 1 28.09 -15.50 -0.07
C MET A 1 27.51 -15.57 -1.47
N GLY A 2 26.17 -15.57 -1.60
CA GLY A 2 25.48 -15.61 -2.89
C GLY A 2 25.77 -14.30 -3.65
N ARG A 3 26.14 -14.45 -4.90
CA ARG A 3 26.40 -13.31 -5.81
C ARG A 3 25.09 -12.53 -5.95
N MET A 4 25.02 -11.26 -5.53
CA MET A 4 23.89 -10.41 -5.81
C MET A 4 23.66 -10.39 -7.34
N LEU A 5 22.48 -10.81 -7.76
CA LEU A 5 22.10 -10.91 -9.19
C LEU A 5 21.79 -9.54 -9.81
N TYR A 6 21.93 -8.43 -9.05
CA TYR A 6 21.58 -7.08 -9.44
C TYR A 6 22.64 -6.07 -9.02
N SER A 7 22.87 -5.07 -9.86
CA SER A 7 23.84 -3.98 -9.68
C SER A 7 23.23 -2.66 -10.12
N VAL A 8 23.91 -1.56 -9.85
CA VAL A 8 23.54 -0.25 -10.41
C VAL A 8 23.43 -0.35 -11.93
N GLY A 9 22.32 0.15 -12.48
CA GLY A 9 21.97 0.04 -13.89
C GLY A 9 21.11 -1.21 -14.23
N SER A 10 20.95 -2.18 -13.32
CA SER A 10 20.04 -3.30 -13.54
C SER A 10 18.61 -2.82 -13.69
N SER A 11 17.92 -3.24 -14.75
CA SER A 11 16.49 -3.00 -14.94
C SER A 11 15.68 -3.95 -14.05
N LEU A 12 14.56 -3.48 -13.53
CA LEU A 12 13.54 -4.34 -12.96
C LEU A 12 12.93 -5.22 -14.06
N PRO A 13 12.59 -6.48 -13.77
CA PRO A 13 11.75 -7.28 -14.66
C PRO A 13 10.46 -6.52 -14.99
N GLU A 14 10.14 -6.38 -16.27
CA GLU A 14 8.91 -5.70 -16.68
C GLU A 14 7.69 -6.51 -16.26
N HIS A 15 6.74 -5.88 -15.59
CA HIS A 15 5.48 -6.49 -15.22
C HIS A 15 4.32 -5.81 -15.93
N ARG A 16 3.45 -6.60 -16.57
CA ARG A 16 2.22 -6.12 -17.22
C ARG A 16 1.03 -6.82 -16.59
N ILE A 17 0.02 -6.02 -16.28
CA ILE A 17 -1.22 -6.53 -15.70
C ILE A 17 -2.40 -5.72 -16.18
N LYS A 18 -3.51 -6.38 -16.47
CA LYS A 18 -4.79 -5.73 -16.72
C LYS A 18 -5.42 -5.37 -15.38
N ALA A 19 -5.57 -4.08 -15.13
CA ALA A 19 -6.15 -3.56 -13.91
C ALA A 19 -7.62 -4.00 -13.74
N PHE A 20 -8.01 -4.27 -12.51
CA PHE A 20 -9.30 -4.86 -12.21
C PHE A 20 -9.86 -4.26 -10.91
N ILE A 21 -11.19 -4.09 -10.85
CA ILE A 21 -11.90 -3.67 -9.65
C ILE A 21 -12.65 -4.87 -9.09
N GLU A 22 -12.05 -5.55 -8.13
CA GLU A 22 -12.74 -6.45 -7.23
C GLU A 22 -12.32 -6.03 -5.81
N THR A 23 -13.12 -5.18 -5.20
CA THR A 23 -12.80 -4.67 -3.87
C THR A 23 -13.55 -5.48 -2.83
N ASP A 24 -12.87 -5.85 -1.77
CA ASP A 24 -13.45 -6.38 -0.54
C ASP A 24 -13.91 -5.26 0.41
N ASP A 25 -13.80 -3.98 -0.03
CA ASP A 25 -14.25 -2.81 0.71
C ASP A 25 -15.43 -2.12 0.01
N PRO A 26 -16.67 -2.60 0.24
CA PRO A 26 -17.89 -2.06 -0.40
C PRO A 26 -18.20 -0.63 0.07
N GLU A 27 -17.51 -0.11 1.07
CA GLU A 27 -17.77 1.21 1.62
C GLU A 27 -17.08 2.33 0.85
N ASN A 28 -16.00 2.03 0.13
CA ASN A 28 -15.34 3.03 -0.69
C ASN A 28 -16.02 3.20 -2.04
N ARG A 29 -17.04 4.05 -2.08
CA ARG A 29 -17.86 4.28 -3.26
C ARG A 29 -17.12 4.90 -4.45
N ILE A 30 -15.87 5.31 -4.31
CA ILE A 30 -15.06 5.81 -5.43
C ILE A 30 -14.79 4.72 -6.49
N HIS A 31 -14.97 3.45 -6.12
CA HIS A 31 -14.86 2.30 -7.02
C HIS A 31 -16.13 2.04 -7.82
N ASP A 32 -17.24 2.70 -7.47
CA ASP A 32 -18.50 2.65 -8.20
C ASP A 32 -18.49 3.68 -9.35
N ASP A 33 -18.92 3.24 -10.52
CA ASP A 33 -18.89 4.05 -11.75
C ASP A 33 -19.72 5.32 -11.65
N GLU A 34 -20.95 5.21 -11.16
CA GLU A 34 -21.88 6.34 -11.08
C GLU A 34 -21.37 7.36 -10.06
N TYR A 35 -20.91 6.87 -8.91
CA TYR A 35 -20.37 7.71 -7.86
C TYR A 35 -19.09 8.42 -8.28
N ALA A 36 -18.17 7.73 -8.95
CA ALA A 36 -16.94 8.32 -9.44
C ALA A 36 -17.18 9.41 -10.48
N ARG A 37 -18.15 9.22 -11.39
CA ARG A 37 -18.55 10.24 -12.39
C ARG A 37 -19.06 11.52 -11.75
N HIS A 38 -19.71 11.45 -10.59
CA HIS A 38 -20.13 12.63 -9.83
C HIS A 38 -18.95 13.53 -9.43
N TYR A 39 -17.77 12.97 -9.26
CA TYR A 39 -16.52 13.70 -8.98
C TYR A 39 -15.67 13.97 -10.23
N GLY A 40 -16.22 13.75 -11.43
CA GLY A 40 -15.54 14.06 -12.71
C GLY A 40 -14.59 12.98 -13.19
N PHE A 41 -14.58 11.79 -12.58
CA PHE A 41 -13.84 10.64 -13.09
C PHE A 41 -14.60 9.95 -14.22
N ARG A 42 -13.90 9.23 -15.07
CA ARG A 42 -14.48 8.50 -16.21
C ARG A 42 -15.38 7.35 -15.77
N SER A 43 -14.94 6.62 -14.75
CA SER A 43 -15.58 5.45 -14.15
C SER A 43 -15.00 5.21 -12.77
N GLY A 44 -15.41 4.14 -12.09
CA GLY A 44 -14.82 3.70 -10.82
C GLY A 44 -13.31 3.56 -10.90
N LEU A 45 -12.62 3.97 -9.84
CA LEU A 45 -11.16 3.93 -9.77
C LEU A 45 -10.70 2.55 -9.28
N VAL A 46 -9.62 2.03 -9.84
CA VAL A 46 -8.90 0.89 -9.26
C VAL A 46 -8.27 1.35 -7.94
N PRO A 47 -8.40 0.57 -6.84
CA PRO A 47 -7.79 0.94 -5.56
C PRO A 47 -6.29 1.21 -5.68
N GLY A 48 -5.80 2.32 -5.11
CA GLY A 48 -4.39 2.65 -5.15
C GLY A 48 -3.52 1.61 -4.45
N VAL A 49 -4.04 0.97 -3.40
CA VAL A 49 -3.36 -0.16 -2.75
C VAL A 49 -3.16 -1.37 -3.69
N PHE A 50 -4.02 -1.56 -4.71
CA PHE A 50 -3.81 -2.58 -5.74
C PHE A 50 -2.71 -2.15 -6.72
N ILE A 51 -2.70 -0.87 -7.11
CA ILE A 51 -1.60 -0.33 -7.94
C ILE A 51 -0.26 -0.49 -7.21
N SER A 52 -0.21 -0.22 -5.90
CA SER A 52 0.98 -0.49 -5.08
C SER A 52 1.36 -1.98 -5.08
N ALA A 53 0.38 -2.90 -5.03
CA ALA A 53 0.63 -4.33 -5.15
C ALA A 53 1.21 -4.71 -6.51
N TYR A 54 0.66 -4.19 -7.62
CA TYR A 54 1.22 -4.39 -8.96
C TYR A 54 2.66 -3.87 -9.06
N MET A 55 2.91 -2.69 -8.48
CA MET A 55 4.24 -2.09 -8.48
C MET A 55 5.25 -2.85 -7.61
N SER A 56 4.80 -3.63 -6.62
CA SER A 56 5.69 -4.46 -5.79
C SER A 56 6.20 -5.73 -6.52
N ARG A 57 5.48 -6.21 -7.54
CA ARG A 57 5.81 -7.45 -8.24
C ARG A 57 7.23 -7.49 -8.81
N PRO A 58 7.70 -6.50 -9.60
CA PRO A 58 9.06 -6.52 -10.13
C PRO A 58 10.15 -6.43 -9.05
N LEU A 59 9.85 -5.76 -7.93
CA LEU A 59 10.77 -5.68 -6.79
C LEU A 59 10.98 -7.06 -6.16
N VAL A 60 9.88 -7.79 -5.92
CA VAL A 60 9.94 -9.16 -5.39
C VAL A 60 10.56 -10.12 -6.40
N GLU A 61 10.30 -9.96 -7.68
CA GLU A 61 10.88 -10.81 -8.73
C GLU A 61 12.39 -10.64 -8.84
N LEU A 62 12.89 -9.41 -8.69
CA LEU A 62 14.32 -9.11 -8.72
C LEU A 62 15.04 -9.52 -7.43
N MET A 63 14.48 -9.17 -6.27
CA MET A 63 15.17 -9.21 -4.97
C MET A 63 14.68 -10.33 -4.04
N GLY A 64 13.58 -11.00 -4.40
CA GLY A 64 13.07 -12.18 -3.70
C GLY A 64 12.76 -11.97 -2.23
N ARG A 65 13.18 -12.94 -1.41
CA ARG A 65 12.99 -12.93 0.05
C ARG A 65 13.61 -11.71 0.72
N GLU A 66 14.74 -11.26 0.24
CA GLU A 66 15.45 -10.11 0.81
C GLU A 66 14.58 -8.84 0.79
N TRP A 67 13.81 -8.66 -0.30
CA TRP A 67 12.84 -7.57 -0.37
C TRP A 67 11.75 -7.69 0.69
N LEU A 68 11.16 -8.88 0.84
CA LEU A 68 10.08 -9.12 1.80
C LEU A 68 10.54 -9.03 3.26
N GLU A 69 11.83 -9.24 3.52
CA GLU A 69 12.42 -9.20 4.87
C GLU A 69 12.84 -7.79 5.30
N ARG A 70 13.32 -6.94 4.37
CA ARG A 70 13.94 -5.67 4.74
C ARG A 70 13.79 -4.54 3.73
N GLY A 71 13.12 -4.79 2.60
CA GLY A 71 12.90 -3.76 1.58
C GLY A 71 11.96 -2.66 2.06
N SER A 72 12.07 -1.49 1.44
CA SER A 72 11.11 -0.42 1.59
C SER A 72 10.75 0.19 0.25
N ALA A 73 9.51 0.62 0.11
CA ALA A 73 9.02 1.34 -1.06
C ALA A 73 8.11 2.49 -0.66
N GLU A 74 8.22 3.56 -1.41
CA GLU A 74 7.26 4.66 -1.42
C GLU A 74 6.63 4.74 -2.81
N VAL A 75 5.31 4.85 -2.87
CA VAL A 75 4.53 4.99 -4.10
C VAL A 75 3.63 6.21 -3.97
N ARG A 76 3.61 7.04 -5.00
CA ARG A 76 2.67 8.15 -5.18
C ARG A 76 1.81 7.88 -6.40
N PHE A 77 0.50 7.98 -6.21
CA PHE A 77 -0.47 7.80 -7.30
C PHE A 77 -0.69 9.13 -8.02
N ILE A 78 -0.38 9.16 -9.31
CA ILE A 78 -0.30 10.40 -10.10
C ILE A 78 -1.55 10.61 -10.96
N ARG A 79 -2.13 9.51 -11.44
CA ARG A 79 -3.36 9.50 -12.24
C ARG A 79 -4.24 8.33 -11.84
N PRO A 80 -5.57 8.49 -11.96
CA PRO A 80 -6.47 7.37 -11.76
C PRO A 80 -6.19 6.25 -12.77
N VAL A 81 -6.36 5.03 -12.31
CA VAL A 81 -6.37 3.82 -13.13
C VAL A 81 -7.79 3.29 -13.15
N TYR A 82 -8.24 2.84 -14.30
CA TYR A 82 -9.58 2.33 -14.50
C TYR A 82 -9.55 0.83 -14.82
N GLU A 83 -10.66 0.17 -14.58
CA GLU A 83 -10.79 -1.25 -14.90
C GLU A 83 -10.52 -1.51 -16.38
N GLY A 84 -9.79 -2.58 -16.64
CA GLY A 84 -9.45 -2.99 -18.00
C GLY A 84 -8.23 -2.31 -18.61
N GLU A 85 -7.68 -1.26 -18.00
CA GLU A 85 -6.43 -0.68 -18.45
C GLU A 85 -5.26 -1.64 -18.22
N GLU A 86 -4.39 -1.77 -19.22
CA GLU A 86 -3.13 -2.49 -19.04
C GLU A 86 -2.12 -1.57 -18.34
N ILE A 87 -1.63 -2.02 -17.20
CA ILE A 87 -0.61 -1.34 -16.42
C ILE A 87 0.73 -2.02 -16.64
N ARG A 88 1.72 -1.24 -17.05
CA ARG A 88 3.11 -1.65 -17.19
C ARG A 88 3.93 -1.06 -16.05
N VAL A 89 4.61 -1.92 -15.30
CA VAL A 89 5.56 -1.53 -14.26
C VAL A 89 6.97 -1.75 -14.76
N SER A 90 7.82 -0.73 -14.65
CA SER A 90 9.23 -0.77 -15.04
C SER A 90 10.05 0.11 -14.10
N GLY A 91 11.34 -0.14 -14.02
CA GLY A 91 12.24 0.63 -13.15
C GLY A 91 13.69 0.17 -13.29
N THR A 92 14.55 0.81 -12.52
CA THR A 92 16.01 0.59 -12.58
C THR A 92 16.63 0.77 -11.19
N VAL A 93 17.68 0.01 -10.91
CA VAL A 93 18.57 0.25 -9.78
C VAL A 93 19.41 1.49 -10.10
N THR A 94 19.15 2.59 -9.43
CA THR A 94 19.73 3.90 -9.75
C THR A 94 21.08 4.13 -9.08
N SER A 95 21.25 3.63 -7.85
CA SER A 95 22.50 3.81 -7.10
C SER A 95 22.63 2.80 -5.97
N MET A 96 23.81 2.78 -5.37
CA MET A 96 24.10 2.06 -4.13
C MET A 96 24.82 3.02 -3.18
N THR A 97 24.32 3.13 -1.96
CA THR A 97 24.90 3.95 -0.92
C THR A 97 26.20 3.33 -0.36
N LYS A 98 26.97 4.09 0.42
CA LYS A 98 28.24 3.61 1.02
C LYS A 98 28.06 2.41 1.96
N ASP A 99 26.89 2.30 2.62
CA ASP A 99 26.53 1.17 3.49
C ASP A 99 25.95 -0.02 2.71
N GLY A 100 25.97 0.05 1.36
CA GLY A 100 25.52 -1.01 0.48
C GLY A 100 24.00 -1.08 0.27
N THR A 101 23.24 -0.07 0.72
CA THR A 101 21.80 0.02 0.43
C THR A 101 21.59 0.31 -1.05
N LEU A 102 20.82 -0.53 -1.73
CA LEU A 102 20.38 -0.27 -3.12
C LEU A 102 19.23 0.71 -3.14
N LEU A 103 19.26 1.63 -4.10
CA LEU A 103 18.22 2.59 -4.39
C LEU A 103 17.67 2.32 -5.79
N LEU A 104 16.36 2.37 -5.92
CA LEU A 104 15.67 2.08 -7.16
C LEU A 104 14.61 3.14 -7.42
N ASP A 105 14.45 3.51 -8.70
CA ASP A 105 13.31 4.28 -9.18
C ASP A 105 12.47 3.41 -10.10
N TYR A 106 11.15 3.50 -9.97
CA TYR A 106 10.23 2.71 -10.76
C TYR A 106 8.90 3.42 -10.94
N GLN A 107 8.15 3.01 -11.95
CA GLN A 107 6.87 3.63 -12.29
C GLN A 107 5.88 2.62 -12.83
N ALA A 108 4.60 2.96 -12.71
CA ALA A 108 3.50 2.32 -13.40
C ALA A 108 2.96 3.26 -14.47
N SER A 109 2.78 2.79 -15.69
CA SER A 109 2.16 3.52 -16.80
C SER A 109 1.03 2.71 -17.41
N ASN A 110 0.00 3.39 -17.92
CA ASN A 110 -1.10 2.73 -18.62
C ASN A 110 -0.73 2.43 -20.10
N ASN A 111 -1.65 1.80 -20.82
CA ASN A 111 -1.48 1.43 -22.24
C ASN A 111 -1.31 2.62 -23.20
N GLN A 112 -1.58 3.84 -22.74
CA GLN A 112 -1.30 5.08 -23.49
C GLN A 112 0.07 5.68 -23.14
N GLY A 113 0.86 5.02 -22.29
CA GLY A 113 2.14 5.52 -21.80
C GLY A 113 2.02 6.59 -20.71
N ALA A 114 0.82 6.93 -20.25
CA ALA A 114 0.63 7.91 -19.19
C ALA A 114 1.05 7.31 -17.84
N VAL A 115 1.91 8.01 -17.11
CA VAL A 115 2.37 7.59 -15.78
C VAL A 115 1.22 7.71 -14.79
N CYS A 116 0.87 6.58 -14.14
CA CYS A 116 -0.19 6.48 -13.16
C CYS A 116 0.36 6.45 -11.72
N GLY A 117 1.54 5.87 -11.55
CA GLY A 117 2.24 5.80 -10.27
C GLY A 117 3.73 5.97 -10.43
N ILE A 118 4.36 6.63 -9.49
CA ILE A 118 5.82 6.74 -9.39
C ILE A 118 6.25 6.21 -8.04
N GLY A 119 7.40 5.54 -7.99
CA GLY A 119 7.90 4.96 -6.77
C GLY A 119 9.41 5.05 -6.65
N THR A 120 9.86 5.07 -5.40
CA THR A 120 11.25 4.82 -5.02
C THR A 120 11.29 3.61 -4.11
N ALA A 121 12.36 2.81 -4.23
CA ALA A 121 12.52 1.63 -3.40
C ALA A 121 13.95 1.53 -2.86
N LYS A 122 14.10 0.88 -1.71
CA LYS A 122 15.40 0.68 -1.06
C LYS A 122 15.51 -0.76 -0.58
N LEU A 123 16.66 -1.36 -0.81
CA LEU A 123 17.01 -2.64 -0.20
C LEU A 123 18.28 -2.45 0.65
N PRO A 124 18.16 -2.28 1.97
CA PRO A 124 19.31 -2.20 2.86
C PRO A 124 19.99 -3.56 3.01
N GLN A 125 21.26 -3.56 3.43
CA GLN A 125 22.03 -4.80 3.66
C GLN A 125 21.50 -5.60 4.87
N ARG A 126 20.86 -4.93 5.82
CA ARG A 126 20.30 -5.52 7.05
C ARG A 126 18.90 -4.99 7.29
N VAL A 127 18.13 -5.72 8.06
CA VAL A 127 16.84 -5.25 8.55
C VAL A 127 17.04 -3.93 9.30
N PRO A 128 16.24 -2.89 8.99
CA PRO A 128 16.36 -1.60 9.68
C PRO A 128 16.15 -1.73 11.18
N ALA A 129 16.91 -0.95 11.94
CA ALA A 129 16.81 -0.92 13.39
C ALA A 129 16.58 0.53 13.89
N PRO A 130 15.83 0.71 15.01
CA PRO A 130 15.15 -0.34 15.78
C PRO A 130 13.91 -0.89 15.08
N GLU A 131 13.60 -2.17 15.30
CA GLU A 131 12.33 -2.75 14.88
C GLU A 131 11.20 -2.18 15.77
N PRO A 132 10.06 -1.75 15.19
CA PRO A 132 8.94 -1.23 15.95
C PRO A 132 8.34 -2.29 16.87
N LYS A 133 8.00 -1.87 18.08
CA LYS A 133 7.35 -2.72 19.08
C LYS A 133 5.86 -2.36 19.22
N PRO A 134 5.02 -3.27 19.70
CA PRO A 134 3.61 -2.96 19.94
C PRO A 134 3.37 -1.75 20.85
N ASP A 135 4.28 -1.45 21.79
CA ASP A 135 4.15 -0.30 22.69
C ASP A 135 4.45 1.04 22.00
N ASP A 136 5.18 1.04 20.88
CA ASP A 136 5.39 2.23 20.04
C ASP A 136 4.10 2.65 19.29
N TYR A 137 3.13 1.71 19.21
CA TYR A 137 1.81 1.89 18.60
C TYR A 137 0.69 1.51 19.57
N PRO A 138 0.40 2.35 20.59
CA PRO A 138 -0.64 2.07 21.57
C PRO A 138 -2.00 1.87 20.92
N LYS A 139 -2.79 0.94 21.48
CA LYS A 139 -4.15 0.69 20.98
C LYS A 139 -5.06 1.86 21.28
N GLY A 140 -5.74 2.34 20.25
CA GLY A 140 -6.88 3.25 20.45
C GLY A 140 -8.04 2.52 21.12
N ARG A 141 -8.86 3.27 21.85
CA ARG A 141 -10.09 2.74 22.44
C ARG A 141 -11.10 2.43 21.34
N ARG A 142 -11.79 1.31 21.48
CA ARG A 142 -12.89 0.97 20.57
C ARG A 142 -13.97 2.04 20.65
N LYS A 143 -14.28 2.66 19.52
CA LYS A 143 -15.31 3.69 19.39
C LYS A 143 -16.27 3.29 18.28
N LEU A 144 -17.47 3.81 18.32
CA LEU A 144 -18.36 3.77 17.16
C LEU A 144 -17.71 4.57 16.02
N ARG A 145 -17.84 4.07 14.81
CA ARG A 145 -17.39 4.79 13.62
C ARG A 145 -18.09 6.13 13.53
N ARG A 146 -17.31 7.19 13.47
CA ARG A 146 -17.82 8.57 13.36
C ARG A 146 -17.58 9.12 11.96
N PRO A 147 -18.44 10.02 11.47
CA PRO A 147 -18.17 10.73 10.22
C PRO A 147 -16.80 11.42 10.27
N ILE A 148 -16.02 11.23 9.21
CA ILE A 148 -14.70 11.85 9.09
C ILE A 148 -14.82 13.31 8.68
N SER A 149 -14.04 14.17 9.30
CA SER A 149 -13.89 15.58 8.94
C SER A 149 -12.59 16.14 9.51
N LEU A 150 -12.10 17.24 8.97
CA LEU A 150 -10.93 17.92 9.58
C LEU A 150 -11.18 18.29 11.05
N LYS A 151 -12.43 18.59 11.44
CA LYS A 151 -12.80 18.92 12.82
C LYS A 151 -12.81 17.67 13.71
N SER A 152 -13.29 16.52 13.22
CA SER A 152 -13.41 15.29 14.01
C SER A 152 -12.08 14.55 14.16
N LEU A 153 -11.13 14.72 13.23
CA LEU A 153 -9.79 14.13 13.29
C LEU A 153 -8.93 14.83 14.35
N LYS A 154 -8.13 14.06 15.07
CA LYS A 154 -7.12 14.57 16.00
C LYS A 154 -5.75 13.98 15.68
N VAL A 155 -4.79 14.84 15.38
CA VAL A 155 -3.39 14.42 15.19
C VAL A 155 -2.89 13.77 16.48
N GLY A 156 -2.16 12.66 16.36
CA GLY A 156 -1.71 11.84 17.47
C GLY A 156 -2.76 10.87 18.05
N GLU A 157 -4.01 10.90 17.55
CA GLU A 157 -5.05 9.96 18.02
C GLU A 157 -4.71 8.54 17.58
N ASN A 158 -4.60 7.64 18.56
CA ASN A 158 -4.45 6.21 18.28
C ASN A 158 -5.75 5.62 17.74
N LEU A 159 -5.65 4.87 16.66
CA LEU A 159 -6.76 4.19 16.02
C LEU A 159 -7.15 2.92 16.78
N THR A 160 -8.43 2.56 16.74
CA THR A 160 -8.87 1.21 17.12
C THR A 160 -8.16 0.22 16.26
N PRO A 161 -7.40 -0.75 16.82
CA PRO A 161 -6.69 -1.71 16.02
C PRO A 161 -7.64 -2.64 15.27
N ILE A 162 -7.22 -3.06 14.09
CA ILE A 162 -7.91 -4.12 13.37
C ILE A 162 -7.14 -5.42 13.48
N THR A 163 -7.87 -6.51 13.51
CA THR A 163 -7.30 -7.85 13.53
C THR A 163 -7.77 -8.62 12.31
N SER A 164 -6.82 -9.24 11.62
CA SER A 164 -7.07 -10.07 10.46
C SER A 164 -6.50 -11.46 10.70
N GLN A 165 -7.28 -12.50 10.39
CA GLN A 165 -6.74 -13.86 10.38
C GLN A 165 -6.03 -14.07 9.04
N PHE A 166 -4.71 -14.20 9.06
CA PHE A 166 -3.95 -14.64 7.90
C PHE A 166 -4.07 -16.15 7.80
N THR A 167 -4.71 -16.61 6.73
CA THR A 167 -4.73 -18.01 6.31
C THR A 167 -4.31 -18.10 4.85
N TRP A 168 -3.74 -19.22 4.45
CA TRP A 168 -3.33 -19.43 3.06
C TRP A 168 -4.50 -19.31 2.10
N ASN A 169 -5.68 -19.78 2.48
CA ASN A 169 -6.87 -19.66 1.64
C ASN A 169 -7.25 -18.20 1.34
N VAL A 170 -7.31 -17.36 2.38
CA VAL A 170 -7.60 -15.91 2.23
C VAL A 170 -6.51 -15.22 1.42
N HIS A 171 -5.25 -15.57 1.68
CA HIS A 171 -4.12 -15.01 0.97
C HIS A 171 -4.10 -15.39 -0.52
N TRP A 172 -4.40 -16.64 -0.86
CA TRP A 172 -4.50 -17.07 -2.25
C TRP A 172 -5.64 -16.39 -2.99
N GLN A 173 -6.77 -16.14 -2.33
CA GLN A 173 -7.84 -15.35 -2.91
C GLN A 173 -7.39 -13.92 -3.21
N TYR A 174 -6.68 -13.28 -2.27
CA TYR A 174 -6.06 -11.97 -2.48
C TYR A 174 -5.12 -12.00 -3.69
N CYS A 175 -4.13 -12.88 -3.70
CA CYS A 175 -3.15 -12.96 -4.78
C CYS A 175 -3.77 -13.28 -6.14
N ARG A 176 -4.67 -14.27 -6.21
CA ARG A 176 -5.18 -14.79 -7.48
C ARG A 176 -6.38 -14.05 -8.03
N LYS A 177 -7.27 -13.55 -7.15
CA LYS A 177 -8.52 -12.89 -7.57
C LYS A 177 -8.38 -11.38 -7.54
N LEU A 178 -7.92 -10.79 -6.42
CA LEU A 178 -7.92 -9.34 -6.27
C LEU A 178 -6.79 -8.67 -7.04
N ILE A 179 -5.57 -9.17 -6.94
CA ILE A 179 -4.40 -8.53 -7.58
C ILE A 179 -3.79 -9.33 -8.72
N ARG A 180 -4.27 -10.56 -8.98
CA ARG A 180 -3.84 -11.46 -10.07
C ARG A 180 -2.32 -11.63 -10.17
N ASP A 181 -1.66 -11.68 -9.02
CA ASP A 181 -0.24 -11.96 -8.92
C ASP A 181 0.01 -13.45 -8.65
N HIS A 182 0.62 -14.12 -9.61
CA HIS A 182 0.91 -15.56 -9.60
C HIS A 182 2.39 -15.86 -9.31
N ASN A 183 3.13 -14.95 -8.63
CA ASN A 183 4.50 -15.24 -8.27
C ASN A 183 4.55 -16.44 -7.31
N PRO A 184 5.33 -17.51 -7.63
CA PRO A 184 5.43 -18.70 -6.80
C PRO A 184 5.88 -18.44 -5.35
N MET A 185 6.57 -17.33 -5.10
CA MET A 185 6.97 -16.93 -3.76
C MET A 185 5.77 -16.77 -2.83
N TYR A 186 4.63 -16.30 -3.35
CA TYR A 186 3.41 -16.10 -2.56
C TYR A 186 2.65 -17.39 -2.22
N GLU A 187 3.14 -18.54 -2.66
CA GLU A 187 2.65 -19.83 -2.16
C GLU A 187 3.11 -20.11 -0.71
N ARG A 188 4.18 -19.43 -0.27
CA ARG A 188 4.80 -19.64 1.05
C ARG A 188 5.09 -18.36 1.83
N THR A 189 4.81 -17.18 1.26
CA THR A 189 5.05 -15.89 1.92
C THR A 189 3.87 -14.96 1.72
N LEU A 190 3.59 -14.15 2.73
CA LEU A 190 2.57 -13.11 2.65
C LEU A 190 2.96 -12.05 1.62
N HIS A 191 2.01 -11.70 0.74
CA HIS A 191 2.21 -10.67 -0.29
C HIS A 191 2.36 -9.27 0.35
N PRO A 192 3.36 -8.46 -0.06
CA PRO A 192 3.59 -7.13 0.51
C PRO A 192 2.41 -6.18 0.31
N GLY A 193 1.70 -6.27 -0.82
CA GLY A 193 0.48 -5.48 -1.08
C GLY A 193 -0.66 -5.79 -0.10
N TRP A 194 -0.74 -7.02 0.43
CA TRP A 194 -1.71 -7.34 1.47
C TRP A 194 -1.42 -6.55 2.75
N LEU A 195 -0.15 -6.39 3.12
CA LEU A 195 0.24 -5.56 4.26
C LEU A 195 -0.18 -4.10 4.03
N VAL A 196 0.10 -3.55 2.84
CA VAL A 196 -0.26 -2.16 2.49
C VAL A 196 -1.78 -1.96 2.50
N SER A 197 -2.57 -2.94 2.05
CA SER A 197 -4.04 -2.84 2.06
C SER A 197 -4.64 -2.70 3.46
N ARG A 198 -3.91 -3.04 4.52
CA ARG A 198 -4.35 -2.80 5.90
C ARG A 198 -4.54 -1.31 6.21
N ALA A 199 -3.91 -0.43 5.45
CA ALA A 199 -4.06 1.01 5.64
C ALA A 199 -5.46 1.52 5.26
N SER A 200 -5.98 1.11 4.11
CA SER A 200 -7.37 1.42 3.72
C SER A 200 -8.35 0.78 4.71
N ARG A 201 -8.09 -0.46 5.11
CA ARG A 201 -8.97 -1.18 6.02
C ARG A 201 -9.08 -0.54 7.40
N ILE A 202 -7.96 -0.17 8.03
CA ILE A 202 -8.02 0.49 9.36
C ILE A 202 -8.66 1.88 9.26
N LEU A 203 -8.50 2.58 8.14
CA LEU A 203 -9.19 3.85 7.88
C LEU A 203 -10.71 3.64 7.87
N ALA A 204 -11.20 2.70 7.07
CA ALA A 204 -12.62 2.36 6.97
C ALA A 204 -13.22 1.87 8.29
N ASP A 205 -12.48 1.05 9.05
CA ASP A 205 -12.96 0.52 10.34
C ASP A 205 -13.05 1.59 11.44
N ASN A 206 -12.28 2.68 11.33
CA ASN A 206 -12.28 3.75 12.34
C ASN A 206 -13.22 4.91 12.01
N TYR A 207 -13.52 5.14 10.73
CA TYR A 207 -14.30 6.30 10.30
C TYR A 207 -15.40 5.89 9.31
N ALA A 208 -16.55 6.58 9.40
CA ALA A 208 -17.57 6.51 8.36
C ALA A 208 -17.17 7.47 7.24
N ILE A 209 -16.76 6.89 6.11
CA ILE A 209 -16.28 7.60 4.92
C ILE A 209 -17.10 7.10 3.73
N GLY A 210 -17.67 8.01 2.94
CA GLY A 210 -18.44 7.62 1.75
C GLY A 210 -17.56 7.26 0.56
N ALA A 211 -16.44 7.95 0.41
CA ALA A 211 -15.42 7.68 -0.59
C ALA A 211 -14.08 8.24 -0.15
N TRP A 212 -13.00 7.61 -0.58
CA TRP A 212 -11.64 8.14 -0.42
C TRP A 212 -10.77 7.73 -1.61
N ILE A 213 -9.73 8.52 -1.85
CA ILE A 213 -8.75 8.29 -2.89
C ILE A 213 -7.38 8.10 -2.24
N ASP A 214 -6.72 6.99 -2.54
CA ASP A 214 -5.35 6.74 -2.13
C ASP A 214 -4.41 7.73 -2.86
N VAL A 215 -3.55 8.42 -2.13
CA VAL A 215 -2.61 9.42 -2.65
C VAL A 215 -1.19 8.89 -2.66
N SER A 216 -0.78 8.29 -1.55
CA SER A 216 0.54 7.68 -1.43
C SER A 216 0.56 6.61 -0.35
N CYS A 217 1.49 5.70 -0.49
CA CYS A 217 1.85 4.76 0.57
C CYS A 217 3.36 4.55 0.60
N GLN A 218 3.90 4.45 1.80
CA GLN A 218 5.28 4.05 2.05
C GLN A 218 5.26 2.86 2.99
N ALA A 219 5.92 1.77 2.61
CA ALA A 219 6.06 0.58 3.45
C ALA A 219 7.53 0.27 3.71
N GLN A 220 7.86 -0.08 4.95
CA GLN A 220 9.14 -0.64 5.35
C GLN A 220 8.89 -2.03 5.91
N HIS A 221 9.51 -3.04 5.30
CA HIS A 221 9.43 -4.43 5.77
C HIS A 221 10.50 -4.71 6.83
N PHE A 222 10.16 -5.55 7.81
CA PHE A 222 11.07 -6.01 8.87
C PHE A 222 11.16 -7.53 8.91
N HIS A 223 10.06 -8.22 8.62
CA HIS A 223 9.99 -9.68 8.58
C HIS A 223 9.00 -10.12 7.51
N LEU A 224 9.33 -11.18 6.81
CA LEU A 224 8.34 -11.89 6.00
C LEU A 224 7.49 -12.81 6.87
N GLN A 225 6.28 -13.12 6.42
CA GLN A 225 5.34 -14.02 7.11
C GLN A 225 5.12 -15.27 6.27
N GLU A 226 5.38 -16.44 6.89
CA GLU A 226 5.32 -17.77 6.23
C GLU A 226 4.33 -18.72 6.91
N GLU A 227 3.74 -18.33 8.03
CA GLU A 227 2.82 -19.16 8.80
C GLU A 227 1.49 -18.47 8.99
N GLU A 228 0.41 -19.26 9.00
CA GLU A 228 -0.91 -18.75 9.34
C GLU A 228 -0.93 -18.21 10.76
N CYS A 229 -1.44 -17.01 10.94
CA CYS A 229 -1.50 -16.40 12.26
C CYS A 229 -2.52 -15.25 12.30
N LYS A 230 -2.75 -14.78 13.52
CA LYS A 230 -3.48 -13.57 13.77
C LYS A 230 -2.58 -12.35 13.57
N ILE A 231 -2.92 -11.46 12.65
CA ILE A 231 -2.20 -10.23 12.38
C ILE A 231 -2.99 -9.05 12.93
N GLU A 232 -2.33 -8.19 13.68
CA GLU A 232 -2.90 -6.97 14.23
C GLU A 232 -2.28 -5.74 13.56
N THR A 233 -3.11 -4.83 13.05
CA THR A 233 -2.68 -3.53 12.53
C THR A 233 -3.03 -2.47 13.56
N ARG A 234 -2.05 -1.66 13.96
CA ARG A 234 -2.17 -0.54 14.86
C ARG A 234 -1.72 0.74 14.19
N GLY A 235 -2.14 1.88 14.69
CA GLY A 235 -1.65 3.14 14.16
C GLY A 235 -2.30 4.35 14.77
N ARG A 236 -1.91 5.49 14.22
CA ARG A 236 -2.37 6.81 14.64
C ARG A 236 -2.56 7.74 13.47
N VAL A 237 -3.36 8.77 13.69
CA VAL A 237 -3.47 9.90 12.76
C VAL A 237 -2.17 10.71 12.84
N GLN A 238 -1.40 10.73 11.76
CA GLN A 238 -0.13 11.46 11.69
C GLN A 238 -0.35 12.93 11.33
N ALA A 239 -1.20 13.19 10.33
CA ALA A 239 -1.53 14.54 9.90
C ALA A 239 -2.96 14.61 9.33
N LYS A 240 -3.47 15.81 9.22
CA LYS A 240 -4.69 16.17 8.53
C LYS A 240 -4.54 17.56 7.97
N TYR A 241 -4.98 17.78 6.74
CA TYR A 241 -4.88 19.11 6.12
C TYR A 241 -5.88 19.24 4.97
N GLU A 242 -6.02 20.47 4.50
CA GLU A 242 -6.73 20.79 3.27
C GLU A 242 -5.73 21.27 2.24
N HIS A 243 -5.88 20.81 1.01
CA HIS A 243 -5.11 21.28 -0.13
C HIS A 243 -6.01 21.35 -1.37
N LYS A 244 -6.13 22.52 -1.98
CA LYS A 244 -6.97 22.78 -3.17
C LYS A 244 -8.44 22.34 -2.99
N GLY A 245 -8.96 22.46 -1.76
CA GLY A 245 -10.33 22.07 -1.41
C GLY A 245 -10.51 20.59 -1.06
N ASP A 246 -9.54 19.73 -1.37
CA ASP A 246 -9.53 18.34 -0.90
C ASP A 246 -9.08 18.24 0.55
N HIS A 247 -9.71 17.33 1.31
CA HIS A 247 -9.29 17.05 2.68
C HIS A 247 -8.48 15.76 2.77
N TYR A 248 -7.32 15.84 3.38
CA TYR A 248 -6.34 14.76 3.50
C TYR A 248 -6.24 14.23 4.92
N ILE A 249 -5.94 12.94 5.02
CA ILE A 249 -5.49 12.28 6.23
C ILE A 249 -4.19 11.53 5.96
N GLU A 250 -3.26 11.62 6.90
CA GLU A 250 -2.07 10.77 6.92
C GLU A 250 -2.11 9.85 8.14
N LEU A 251 -1.81 8.59 7.92
CA LEU A 251 -1.74 7.55 8.94
C LEU A 251 -0.31 7.04 9.06
N ASP A 252 0.12 6.82 10.31
CA ASP A 252 1.32 6.09 10.67
C ASP A 252 0.90 4.78 11.33
N LEU A 253 1.23 3.65 10.67
CA LEU A 253 0.73 2.33 10.99
C LEU A 253 1.87 1.33 11.17
N ALA A 254 1.62 0.30 11.99
CA ALA A 254 2.46 -0.88 12.08
C ALA A 254 1.59 -2.15 12.04
N VAL A 255 2.10 -3.17 11.36
CA VAL A 255 1.44 -4.46 11.18
C VAL A 255 2.25 -5.52 11.94
N PHE A 256 1.62 -6.14 12.92
CA PHE A 256 2.25 -7.09 13.84
C PHE A 256 1.72 -8.51 13.64
N ALA A 257 2.61 -9.46 13.47
CA ALA A 257 2.38 -10.86 13.80
C ALA A 257 2.53 -11.04 15.34
N PRO A 258 2.22 -12.20 15.92
CA PRO A 258 2.21 -12.37 17.38
C PRO A 258 3.51 -11.96 18.10
N THR A 259 4.66 -12.16 17.47
CA THR A 259 5.98 -11.98 18.10
C THR A 259 6.87 -10.93 17.45
N ARG A 260 6.45 -10.32 16.33
CA ARG A 260 7.32 -9.45 15.51
C ARG A 260 6.53 -8.42 14.69
N CYS A 261 7.18 -7.33 14.32
CA CYS A 261 6.65 -6.38 13.36
C CYS A 261 6.89 -6.90 11.94
N LEU A 262 5.86 -6.95 11.12
CA LEU A 262 6.00 -7.32 9.69
C LEU A 262 6.37 -6.10 8.85
N ALA A 263 5.69 -4.98 9.07
CA ALA A 263 5.94 -3.76 8.34
C ALA A 263 5.43 -2.52 9.10
N THR A 264 6.03 -1.36 8.81
CA THR A 264 5.41 -0.06 9.05
C THR A 264 4.89 0.52 7.75
N ILE A 265 3.81 1.31 7.84
CA ILE A 265 3.18 1.90 6.67
C ILE A 265 2.84 3.35 6.98
N ARG A 266 3.30 4.27 6.14
CA ARG A 266 2.75 5.63 6.05
C ARG A 266 1.79 5.68 4.89
N TYR A 267 0.60 6.20 5.13
CA TYR A 267 -0.47 6.18 4.15
C TYR A 267 -1.16 7.53 4.12
N THR A 268 -1.37 8.04 2.91
CA THR A 268 -2.08 9.30 2.69
C THR A 268 -3.30 9.05 1.81
N ALA A 269 -4.45 9.57 2.23
CA ALA A 269 -5.68 9.51 1.47
C ALA A 269 -6.42 10.85 1.48
N ILE A 270 -7.12 11.14 0.37
CA ILE A 270 -8.15 12.17 0.30
C ILE A 270 -9.45 11.54 0.82
N PHE A 271 -10.03 12.08 1.88
CA PHE A 271 -11.28 11.59 2.45
C PHE A 271 -12.49 12.51 2.15
N ARG A 272 -12.25 13.66 1.57
CA ARG A 272 -13.25 14.55 1.00
C ARG A 272 -12.68 15.15 -0.27
N ILE A 273 -13.32 14.86 -1.38
CA ILE A 273 -12.95 15.34 -2.70
C ILE A 273 -13.66 16.68 -2.91
N ALA A 274 -12.92 17.70 -3.35
CA ALA A 274 -13.49 19.00 -3.71
C ALA A 274 -14.51 18.81 -4.86
N PRO A 275 -15.65 19.47 -4.82
CA PRO A 275 -16.50 19.54 -6.01
C PRO A 275 -15.68 20.10 -7.16
N ASN A 276 -15.78 19.47 -8.36
CA ASN A 276 -15.18 20.07 -9.54
C ASN A 276 -15.74 21.49 -9.68
N ALA A 277 -14.83 22.46 -9.76
CA ALA A 277 -15.24 23.81 -10.18
C ALA A 277 -15.79 23.67 -11.61
N ALA A 278 -17.09 23.88 -11.76
CA ALA A 278 -17.79 23.87 -13.04
C ALA A 278 -17.22 24.93 -13.98
#